data_8b2c2adfecc27d6eb25b70cd59a6f46d
#
_entry.id   8b2c2adfecc27d6eb25b70cd59a6f46d
#
_cell.length_a   1.000
_cell.length_b   1.000
_cell.length_c   1.000
_cell.angle_alpha   90.00
_cell.angle_beta   90.00
_cell.angle_gamma   90.00
#
_symmetry.space_group_name_H-M   'P 1'
#
loop_
_entity.id
_entity.type
_entity.pdbx_description
1 polymer ?
#
loop_
_entity_poly.entity_id
_entity_poly.type
_entity_poly.pdbx_seq_one_letter_code
_entity_poly.pdbx_strand_id
1 'polypeptide(L)'
;IISFSACSKKQPTEEKVNVIDTIPVMVMQIQKCSRLYTAEAHVHKIITHDDQLNLKGSFLKKDFNIHIPGANRKVAIPMDATIKAYVDFEGFSQKNVSRKGDKIEIILPDPKLVLTSSKIDHKAVKQYVSLTRSNFTDAELTQLEQQGRLSIINDIPIIDLMQQAQLSAPNTLIPMHKA
;
A
#
# COMPACT_ATOMS: atom_id res chain seq x y z
N ILE A 1 -55.76 45.41 56.36
CA ILE A 1 -54.31 45.23 56.01
C ILE A 1 -54.25 43.90 55.29
N ILE A 2 -54.12 43.94 53.95
CA ILE A 2 -54.05 42.74 53.09
C ILE A 2 -52.59 42.67 52.61
N SER A 3 -51.88 41.62 53.09
CA SER A 3 -50.50 41.33 52.66
C SER A 3 -50.51 40.44 51.45
N PHE A 4 -50.04 40.96 50.29
CA PHE A 4 -49.78 40.15 49.09
C PHE A 4 -48.38 39.55 49.16
N SER A 5 -48.30 38.24 49.28
CA SER A 5 -47.05 37.48 49.13
C SER A 5 -46.84 37.14 47.67
N ALA A 6 -45.90 37.79 47.03
CA ALA A 6 -45.48 37.47 45.67
C ALA A 6 -44.52 36.28 45.70
N CYS A 7 -44.98 35.11 45.23
CA CYS A 7 -44.13 33.97 44.95
C CYS A 7 -43.39 34.21 43.61
N SER A 8 -42.11 34.56 43.68
CA SER A 8 -41.22 34.60 42.50
C SER A 8 -40.86 33.13 42.13
N LYS A 9 -41.40 32.65 41.01
CA LYS A 9 -40.99 31.39 40.38
C LYS A 9 -39.60 31.65 39.74
N LYS A 10 -38.56 31.08 40.36
CA LYS A 10 -37.26 30.92 39.69
C LYS A 10 -37.45 29.99 38.49
N GLN A 11 -37.32 30.50 37.27
CA GLN A 11 -37.14 29.67 36.09
C GLN A 11 -35.78 28.94 36.21
N PRO A 12 -35.71 27.65 35.90
CA PRO A 12 -34.43 26.99 35.80
C PRO A 12 -33.68 27.58 34.61
N THR A 13 -32.56 28.19 34.89
CA THR A 13 -31.57 28.61 33.87
C THR A 13 -31.04 27.30 33.26
N GLU A 14 -31.46 27.01 32.04
CA GLU A 14 -30.78 25.98 31.23
C GLU A 14 -29.31 26.41 31.07
N GLU A 15 -28.42 25.79 31.83
CA GLU A 15 -27.00 25.83 31.56
C GLU A 15 -26.79 25.30 30.13
N LYS A 16 -26.56 26.18 29.18
CA LYS A 16 -26.04 25.79 27.87
C LYS A 16 -24.70 25.15 28.13
N VAL A 17 -24.69 23.79 28.18
CA VAL A 17 -23.45 23.02 28.10
C VAL A 17 -22.76 23.42 26.80
N ASN A 18 -21.71 24.24 26.91
CA ASN A 18 -20.84 24.55 25.78
C ASN A 18 -20.15 23.25 25.36
N VAL A 19 -20.77 22.52 24.44
CA VAL A 19 -20.15 21.36 23.83
C VAL A 19 -18.99 21.87 22.99
N ILE A 20 -17.79 21.75 23.53
CA ILE A 20 -16.57 22.08 22.80
C ILE A 20 -16.50 21.10 21.60
N ASP A 21 -16.54 21.63 20.39
CA ASP A 21 -16.36 20.82 19.20
C ASP A 21 -14.89 20.38 19.09
N THR A 22 -14.61 19.15 19.45
CA THR A 22 -13.27 18.57 19.43
C THR A 22 -12.88 18.01 18.04
N ILE A 23 -13.83 17.97 17.08
CA ILE A 23 -13.61 17.40 15.75
C ILE A 23 -12.47 18.10 14.99
N PRO A 24 -12.38 19.45 14.96
CA PRO A 24 -11.28 20.12 14.23
C PRO A 24 -9.90 19.78 14.78
N VAL A 25 -9.79 19.66 16.12
CA VAL A 25 -8.53 19.31 16.78
C VAL A 25 -8.13 17.88 16.45
N MET A 26 -9.08 16.97 16.48
CA MET A 26 -8.87 15.55 16.14
C MET A 26 -8.44 15.40 14.67
N VAL A 27 -9.09 16.08 13.74
CA VAL A 27 -8.73 16.08 12.31
C VAL A 27 -7.29 16.56 12.14
N MET A 28 -6.91 17.65 12.79
CA MET A 28 -5.55 18.19 12.73
C MET A 28 -4.50 17.22 13.29
N GLN A 29 -4.83 16.50 14.37
CA GLN A 29 -3.93 15.48 14.93
C GLN A 29 -3.75 14.30 13.99
N ILE A 30 -4.83 13.81 13.34
CA ILE A 30 -4.78 12.74 12.36
C ILE A 30 -3.95 13.17 11.13
N GLN A 31 -4.16 14.38 10.63
CA GLN A 31 -3.41 14.92 9.49
C GLN A 31 -1.91 15.02 9.75
N LYS A 32 -1.48 15.28 10.99
CA LYS A 32 -0.05 15.28 11.36
C LYS A 32 0.63 13.93 11.14
N CYS A 33 -0.13 12.85 11.14
CA CYS A 33 0.42 11.50 10.89
C CYS A 33 0.77 11.26 9.42
N SER A 34 0.41 12.15 8.47
CA SER A 34 0.61 12.05 7.02
C SER A 34 0.33 10.65 6.46
N ARG A 35 1.07 9.63 6.89
CA ARG A 35 0.92 8.22 6.51
C ARG A 35 1.00 7.32 7.73
N LEU A 36 0.02 6.44 7.88
CA LEU A 36 -0.01 5.44 8.93
C LEU A 36 0.25 4.05 8.31
N TYR A 37 1.41 3.48 8.58
CA TYR A 37 1.76 2.13 8.16
C TYR A 37 1.10 1.12 9.11
N THR A 38 0.28 0.23 8.57
CA THR A 38 -0.61 -0.62 9.37
C THR A 38 -0.42 -2.10 9.13
N ALA A 39 0.21 -2.49 8.02
CA ALA A 39 0.54 -3.87 7.71
C ALA A 39 1.83 -3.94 6.90
N GLU A 40 2.55 -5.06 7.01
CA GLU A 40 3.80 -5.33 6.31
C GLU A 40 3.84 -6.79 5.85
N ALA A 41 4.34 -7.03 4.64
CA ALA A 41 4.57 -8.35 4.08
C ALA A 41 6.00 -8.47 3.56
N HIS A 42 6.64 -9.60 3.87
CA HIS A 42 7.93 -10.00 3.31
C HIS A 42 7.69 -11.04 2.23
N VAL A 43 8.23 -10.81 1.06
CA VAL A 43 8.05 -11.66 -0.12
C VAL A 43 9.40 -12.13 -0.62
N HIS A 44 9.55 -13.44 -0.75
CA HIS A 44 10.66 -14.06 -1.46
C HIS A 44 10.16 -14.56 -2.83
N LYS A 45 10.77 -14.10 -3.90
CA LYS A 45 10.40 -14.47 -5.27
C LYS A 45 11.63 -14.80 -6.10
N ILE A 46 11.52 -15.85 -6.91
CA ILE A 46 12.52 -16.17 -7.93
C ILE A 46 11.98 -15.68 -9.27
N ILE A 47 12.64 -14.66 -9.84
CA ILE A 47 12.35 -14.17 -11.18
C ILE A 47 13.05 -15.08 -12.16
N THR A 48 12.29 -15.69 -13.05
CA THR A 48 12.83 -16.56 -14.10
C THR A 48 12.59 -15.94 -15.48
N HIS A 49 13.60 -16.00 -16.33
CA HIS A 49 13.49 -15.59 -17.72
C HIS A 49 14.07 -16.68 -18.63
N ASP A 50 13.34 -17.03 -19.66
CA ASP A 50 13.73 -18.01 -20.69
C ASP A 50 13.80 -17.27 -22.03
N ASP A 51 15.02 -17.12 -22.55
CA ASP A 51 15.29 -16.45 -23.81
C ASP A 51 15.64 -17.48 -24.88
N GLN A 52 14.79 -17.57 -25.89
CA GLN A 52 14.89 -18.51 -27.00
C GLN A 52 15.33 -17.76 -28.27
N LEU A 53 16.35 -18.28 -28.95
CA LEU A 53 16.78 -17.69 -30.20
C LEU A 53 15.82 -18.09 -31.33
N ASN A 54 15.20 -17.07 -31.92
CA ASN A 54 14.33 -17.23 -33.08
C ASN A 54 14.93 -16.47 -34.26
N LEU A 55 15.13 -17.15 -35.38
CA LEU A 55 15.51 -16.52 -36.64
C LEU A 55 14.26 -16.05 -37.37
N LYS A 56 14.10 -14.73 -37.46
CA LYS A 56 12.99 -14.10 -38.18
C LYS A 56 13.52 -13.50 -39.47
N GLY A 57 12.79 -13.69 -40.55
CA GLY A 57 13.12 -13.12 -41.84
C GLY A 57 11.95 -13.16 -42.82
N SER A 58 12.12 -12.52 -43.97
CA SER A 58 11.14 -12.57 -45.07
C SER A 58 11.85 -13.05 -46.33
N PHE A 59 11.28 -14.07 -46.95
CA PHE A 59 11.75 -14.59 -48.22
C PHE A 59 10.57 -14.75 -49.18
N LEU A 60 10.69 -14.18 -50.36
CA LEU A 60 9.63 -14.17 -51.39
C LEU A 60 8.28 -13.70 -50.88
N LYS A 61 8.26 -12.58 -50.09
CA LYS A 61 7.07 -12.00 -49.44
C LYS A 61 6.36 -12.91 -48.43
N LYS A 62 7.02 -13.98 -47.95
CA LYS A 62 6.57 -14.78 -46.85
C LYS A 62 7.51 -14.61 -45.66
N ASP A 63 6.94 -14.24 -44.52
CA ASP A 63 7.68 -14.14 -43.28
C ASP A 63 7.87 -15.52 -42.67
N PHE A 64 9.07 -15.76 -42.13
CA PHE A 64 9.37 -16.98 -41.40
C PHE A 64 9.90 -16.65 -40.02
N ASN A 65 9.58 -17.52 -39.06
CA ASN A 65 10.09 -17.47 -37.70
C ASN A 65 10.50 -18.88 -37.31
N ILE A 66 11.79 -19.16 -37.33
CA ILE A 66 12.34 -20.48 -37.04
C ILE A 66 12.97 -20.46 -35.67
N HIS A 67 12.47 -21.31 -34.77
CA HIS A 67 13.11 -21.55 -33.49
C HIS A 67 14.37 -22.41 -33.70
N ILE A 68 15.50 -21.96 -33.11
CA ILE A 68 16.77 -22.70 -33.16
C ILE A 68 16.86 -23.55 -31.90
N PRO A 69 16.70 -24.90 -32.04
CA PRO A 69 16.81 -25.80 -30.91
C PRO A 69 18.20 -25.73 -30.28
N GLY A 70 18.28 -25.75 -28.95
CA GLY A 70 19.55 -25.77 -28.24
C GLY A 70 20.26 -24.40 -28.16
N ALA A 71 19.66 -23.32 -28.66
CA ALA A 71 20.18 -21.96 -28.56
C ALA A 71 19.44 -21.13 -27.49
N ASN A 72 19.19 -21.76 -26.34
CA ASN A 72 18.44 -21.14 -25.25
C ASN A 72 19.38 -20.60 -24.16
N ARG A 73 18.95 -19.56 -23.48
CA ARG A 73 19.57 -19.12 -22.23
C ARG A 73 18.46 -18.83 -21.20
N LYS A 74 18.72 -19.20 -19.96
CA LYS A 74 17.79 -19.02 -18.85
C LYS A 74 18.49 -18.36 -17.70
N VAL A 75 17.76 -17.56 -16.96
CA VAL A 75 18.27 -16.97 -15.72
C VAL A 75 17.21 -17.09 -14.63
N ALA A 76 17.68 -17.31 -13.41
CA ALA A 76 16.88 -17.29 -12.18
C ALA A 76 17.51 -16.29 -11.22
N ILE A 77 16.76 -15.28 -10.83
CA ILE A 77 17.19 -14.17 -9.97
C ILE A 77 16.35 -14.21 -8.69
N PRO A 78 16.89 -14.67 -7.56
CA PRO A 78 16.21 -14.61 -6.28
C PRO A 78 16.15 -13.17 -5.78
N MET A 79 14.96 -12.76 -5.32
CA MET A 79 14.70 -11.41 -4.83
C MET A 79 13.86 -11.47 -3.56
N ASP A 80 14.29 -10.73 -2.54
CA ASP A 80 13.54 -10.46 -1.33
C ASP A 80 12.95 -9.06 -1.40
N ALA A 81 11.70 -8.91 -1.04
CA ALA A 81 11.01 -7.63 -1.06
C ALA A 81 10.18 -7.43 0.21
N THR A 82 10.09 -6.19 0.65
CA THR A 82 9.22 -5.77 1.74
C THR A 82 8.20 -4.79 1.22
N ILE A 83 6.94 -5.12 1.43
CA ILE A 83 5.80 -4.28 1.03
C ILE A 83 5.05 -3.86 2.27
N LYS A 84 4.73 -2.57 2.34
CA LYS A 84 3.94 -2.00 3.43
C LYS A 84 2.63 -1.46 2.91
N ALA A 85 1.58 -1.70 3.67
CA ALA A 85 0.31 -1.03 3.49
C ALA A 85 0.23 0.18 4.43
N TYR A 86 -0.27 1.30 3.94
CA TYR A 86 -0.43 2.52 4.71
C TYR A 86 -1.73 3.23 4.36
N VAL A 87 -2.30 3.92 5.34
CA VAL A 87 -3.41 4.85 5.14
C VAL A 87 -2.81 6.26 4.97
N ASP A 88 -3.23 6.94 3.91
CA ASP A 88 -2.75 8.28 3.57
C ASP A 88 -3.75 9.33 4.07
N PHE A 89 -3.33 10.18 4.98
CA PHE A 89 -4.17 11.21 5.57
C PHE A 89 -4.00 12.60 4.94
N GLU A 90 -3.27 12.73 3.82
CA GLU A 90 -3.08 14.02 3.16
C GLU A 90 -4.41 14.68 2.77
N GLY A 91 -5.39 13.89 2.32
CA GLY A 91 -6.75 14.35 1.98
C GLY A 91 -7.77 14.24 3.12
N PHE A 92 -7.36 13.83 4.32
CA PHE A 92 -8.27 13.68 5.46
C PHE A 92 -8.78 15.05 5.93
N SER A 93 -10.07 15.16 6.22
CA SER A 93 -10.69 16.43 6.59
C SER A 93 -11.90 16.20 7.51
N GLN A 94 -12.55 17.26 7.94
CA GLN A 94 -13.78 17.18 8.73
C GLN A 94 -14.89 16.38 8.06
N LYS A 95 -14.89 16.28 6.72
CA LYS A 95 -15.87 15.46 5.97
C LYS A 95 -15.76 13.97 6.27
N ASN A 96 -14.59 13.53 6.74
CA ASN A 96 -14.33 12.13 7.12
C ASN A 96 -14.75 11.83 8.56
N VAL A 97 -15.23 12.83 9.29
CA VAL A 97 -15.60 12.69 10.69
C VAL A 97 -17.05 13.15 10.88
N SER A 98 -17.87 12.32 11.46
CA SER A 98 -19.26 12.65 11.79
C SER A 98 -19.56 12.35 13.25
N ARG A 99 -20.41 13.18 13.87
CA ARG A 99 -20.88 12.96 15.23
C ARG A 99 -22.34 12.48 15.18
N LYS A 100 -22.60 11.34 15.80
CA LYS A 100 -23.95 10.77 15.98
C LYS A 100 -24.24 10.62 17.48
N GLY A 101 -24.86 11.63 18.08
CA GLY A 101 -25.05 11.71 19.53
C GLY A 101 -23.71 11.78 20.26
N ASP A 102 -23.42 10.82 21.13
CA ASP A 102 -22.17 10.72 21.90
C ASP A 102 -21.07 9.94 21.17
N LYS A 103 -21.34 9.44 19.96
CA LYS A 103 -20.38 8.66 19.17
C LYS A 103 -19.78 9.50 18.05
N ILE A 104 -18.48 9.40 17.90
CA ILE A 104 -17.75 9.96 16.76
C ILE A 104 -17.47 8.80 15.79
N GLU A 105 -17.91 8.94 14.56
CA GLU A 105 -17.67 8.02 13.46
C GLU A 105 -16.59 8.61 12.55
N ILE A 106 -15.53 7.85 12.30
CA ILE A 106 -14.40 8.25 11.45
C ILE A 106 -14.36 7.31 10.26
N ILE A 107 -14.41 7.88 9.05
CA ILE A 107 -14.24 7.15 7.79
C ILE A 107 -12.79 7.31 7.35
N LEU A 108 -12.03 6.22 7.44
CA LEU A 108 -10.63 6.21 7.04
C LEU A 108 -10.52 6.08 5.52
N PRO A 109 -9.50 6.72 4.90
CA PRO A 109 -9.16 6.48 3.50
C PRO A 109 -8.74 5.02 3.27
N ASP A 110 -8.92 4.55 2.03
CA ASP A 110 -8.48 3.22 1.64
C ASP A 110 -6.96 3.08 1.73
N PRO A 111 -6.47 1.94 2.20
CA PRO A 111 -5.03 1.68 2.28
C PRO A 111 -4.38 1.69 0.90
N LYS A 112 -3.12 2.13 0.85
CA LYS A 112 -2.25 2.09 -0.32
C LYS A 112 -1.07 1.18 -0.04
N LEU A 113 -0.48 0.61 -1.09
CA LEU A 113 0.70 -0.25 -0.99
C LEU A 113 1.94 0.49 -1.48
N VAL A 114 3.06 0.21 -0.83
CA VAL A 114 4.37 0.70 -1.26
C VAL A 114 5.43 -0.38 -1.07
N LEU A 115 6.25 -0.58 -2.10
CA LEU A 115 7.46 -1.38 -2.01
C LEU A 115 8.53 -0.56 -1.28
N THR A 116 8.85 -0.91 -0.04
CA THR A 116 9.80 -0.17 0.78
C THR A 116 11.23 -0.67 0.64
N SER A 117 11.39 -1.93 0.29
CA SER A 117 12.70 -2.56 0.12
C SER A 117 12.62 -3.65 -0.94
N SER A 118 13.64 -3.76 -1.77
CA SER A 118 13.87 -4.91 -2.62
C SER A 118 15.37 -5.21 -2.66
N LYS A 119 15.74 -6.45 -2.37
CA LYS A 119 17.12 -6.91 -2.33
C LYS A 119 17.27 -8.13 -3.21
N ILE A 120 18.32 -8.15 -4.02
CA ILE A 120 18.67 -9.26 -4.88
C ILE A 120 19.93 -9.92 -4.32
N ASP A 121 19.89 -11.23 -4.22
CA ASP A 121 21.09 -11.99 -3.93
C ASP A 121 21.84 -12.30 -5.24
N HIS A 122 22.72 -11.40 -5.64
CA HIS A 122 23.53 -11.54 -6.85
C HIS A 122 24.41 -12.81 -6.85
N LYS A 123 24.77 -13.33 -5.66
CA LYS A 123 25.56 -14.57 -5.56
C LYS A 123 24.72 -15.81 -5.83
N ALA A 124 23.42 -15.74 -5.63
CA ALA A 124 22.49 -16.82 -5.86
C ALA A 124 21.84 -16.75 -7.26
N VAL A 125 22.16 -15.75 -8.08
CA VAL A 125 21.74 -15.68 -9.48
C VAL A 125 22.32 -16.86 -10.24
N LYS A 126 21.45 -17.64 -10.88
CA LYS A 126 21.85 -18.79 -11.68
C LYS A 126 21.52 -18.54 -13.14
N GLN A 127 22.51 -18.76 -14.00
CA GLN A 127 22.35 -18.66 -15.45
C GLN A 127 22.66 -20.01 -16.08
N TYR A 128 21.81 -20.42 -17.02
CA TYR A 128 22.07 -21.48 -17.95
C TYR A 128 22.18 -20.89 -19.35
N VAL A 129 23.30 -21.10 -20.00
CA VAL A 129 23.58 -20.54 -21.32
C VAL A 129 24.10 -21.66 -22.22
N SER A 130 23.46 -21.83 -23.38
CA SER A 130 23.92 -22.82 -24.36
C SER A 130 25.25 -22.38 -25.01
N LEU A 131 26.00 -23.35 -25.53
CA LEU A 131 27.33 -23.12 -26.12
C LEU A 131 27.33 -22.10 -27.28
N THR A 132 26.19 -21.89 -27.91
CA THR A 132 26.01 -20.98 -29.05
C THR A 132 25.60 -19.57 -28.65
N ARG A 133 25.47 -19.28 -27.36
CA ARG A 133 24.98 -18.01 -26.81
C ARG A 133 25.97 -17.39 -25.83
N SER A 134 25.96 -16.07 -25.71
CA SER A 134 26.66 -15.34 -24.65
C SER A 134 25.83 -15.29 -23.39
N ASN A 135 26.49 -15.09 -22.24
CA ASN A 135 25.84 -14.81 -20.97
C ASN A 135 24.94 -13.57 -21.05
N PHE A 136 23.99 -13.48 -20.11
CA PHE A 136 23.24 -12.24 -19.95
C PHE A 136 24.18 -11.11 -19.56
N THR A 137 24.04 -9.97 -20.21
CA THR A 137 24.77 -8.75 -19.86
C THR A 137 24.20 -8.14 -18.58
N ASP A 138 24.97 -7.31 -17.91
CA ASP A 138 24.53 -6.58 -16.71
C ASP A 138 23.29 -5.70 -17.01
N ALA A 139 23.20 -5.12 -18.20
CA ALA A 139 22.05 -4.34 -18.64
C ALA A 139 20.78 -5.19 -18.74
N GLU A 140 20.87 -6.40 -19.32
CA GLU A 140 19.75 -7.33 -19.42
C GLU A 140 19.32 -7.80 -18.03
N LEU A 141 20.26 -8.14 -17.15
CA LEU A 141 19.96 -8.53 -15.76
C LEU A 141 19.27 -7.39 -15.03
N THR A 142 19.76 -6.15 -15.14
CA THR A 142 19.12 -4.97 -14.51
C THR A 142 17.69 -4.76 -15.01
N GLN A 143 17.45 -4.97 -16.30
CA GLN A 143 16.09 -4.86 -16.86
C GLN A 143 15.17 -5.95 -16.29
N LEU A 144 15.63 -7.19 -16.20
CA LEU A 144 14.87 -8.30 -15.61
C LEU A 144 14.59 -8.05 -14.13
N GLU A 145 15.53 -7.49 -13.39
CA GLU A 145 15.36 -7.10 -12.00
C GLU A 145 14.26 -6.04 -11.83
N GLN A 146 14.27 -5.02 -12.70
CA GLN A 146 13.22 -3.98 -12.69
C GLN A 146 11.84 -4.58 -13.00
N GLN A 147 11.75 -5.45 -14.00
CA GLN A 147 10.50 -6.14 -14.31
C GLN A 147 10.03 -7.02 -13.14
N GLY A 148 10.97 -7.70 -12.47
CA GLY A 148 10.72 -8.48 -11.28
C GLY A 148 10.13 -7.66 -10.13
N ARG A 149 10.68 -6.48 -9.86
CA ARG A 149 10.16 -5.55 -8.84
C ARG A 149 8.71 -5.14 -9.12
N LEU A 150 8.39 -4.84 -10.37
CA LEU A 150 7.03 -4.49 -10.76
C LEU A 150 6.07 -5.68 -10.63
N SER A 151 6.53 -6.89 -10.99
CA SER A 151 5.70 -8.09 -10.90
C SER A 151 5.42 -8.53 -9.45
N ILE A 152 6.33 -8.25 -8.51
CA ILE A 152 6.12 -8.56 -7.09
C ILE A 152 4.85 -7.86 -6.57
N ILE A 153 4.65 -6.59 -6.88
CA ILE A 153 3.47 -5.84 -6.44
C ILE A 153 2.18 -6.46 -6.98
N ASN A 154 2.21 -7.00 -8.21
CA ASN A 154 1.03 -7.57 -8.85
C ASN A 154 0.70 -9.01 -8.39
N ASP A 155 1.68 -9.74 -7.87
CA ASP A 155 1.53 -11.16 -7.52
C ASP A 155 1.16 -11.40 -6.05
N ILE A 156 1.17 -10.35 -5.23
CA ILE A 156 0.82 -10.48 -3.81
C ILE A 156 -0.70 -10.57 -3.68
N PRO A 157 -1.20 -11.30 -2.68
CA PRO A 157 -2.59 -11.21 -2.29
C PRO A 157 -2.87 -9.82 -1.70
N ILE A 158 -2.92 -8.83 -2.61
CA ILE A 158 -3.11 -7.41 -2.29
C ILE A 158 -4.33 -7.23 -1.40
N ILE A 159 -5.39 -8.00 -1.67
CA ILE A 159 -6.66 -7.94 -0.94
C ILE A 159 -6.45 -8.26 0.53
N ASP A 160 -5.70 -9.32 0.86
CA ASP A 160 -5.48 -9.74 2.25
C ASP A 160 -4.65 -8.70 3.02
N LEU A 161 -3.60 -8.17 2.38
CA LEU A 161 -2.75 -7.14 3.00
C LEU A 161 -3.51 -5.82 3.21
N MET A 162 -4.36 -5.43 2.27
CA MET A 162 -5.21 -4.25 2.39
C MET A 162 -6.30 -4.43 3.46
N GLN A 163 -6.91 -5.61 3.56
CA GLN A 163 -7.88 -5.92 4.62
C GLN A 163 -7.22 -5.88 6.00
N GLN A 164 -6.04 -6.47 6.16
CA GLN A 164 -5.27 -6.36 7.39
C GLN A 164 -4.96 -4.90 7.74
N ALA A 165 -4.58 -4.10 6.76
CA ALA A 165 -4.31 -2.69 6.96
C ALA A 165 -5.56 -1.92 7.40
N GLN A 166 -6.70 -2.19 6.80
CA GLN A 166 -7.98 -1.60 7.16
C GLN A 166 -8.41 -1.94 8.60
N LEU A 167 -8.23 -3.20 9.00
CA LEU A 167 -8.56 -3.67 10.35
C LEU A 167 -7.60 -3.13 11.42
N SER A 168 -6.33 -2.92 11.06
CA SER A 168 -5.28 -2.47 11.99
C SER A 168 -5.27 -0.95 12.17
N ALA A 169 -5.70 -0.17 11.19
CA ALA A 169 -5.65 1.29 11.22
C ALA A 169 -6.43 1.89 12.42
N PRO A 170 -7.68 1.48 12.73
CA PRO A 170 -8.40 1.99 13.89
C PRO A 170 -7.69 1.68 15.21
N ASN A 171 -7.14 0.48 15.34
CA ASN A 171 -6.45 0.05 16.57
C ASN A 171 -5.18 0.85 16.84
N THR A 172 -4.54 1.37 15.80
CA THR A 172 -3.35 2.23 15.91
C THR A 172 -3.73 3.68 16.20
N LEU A 173 -4.84 4.17 15.63
CA LEU A 173 -5.28 5.57 15.82
C LEU A 173 -5.93 5.82 17.17
N ILE A 174 -6.72 4.87 17.72
CA ILE A 174 -7.45 5.05 18.98
C ILE A 174 -6.51 5.38 20.15
N PRO A 175 -5.37 4.70 20.38
CA PRO A 175 -4.45 5.06 21.45
C PRO A 175 -3.81 6.44 21.31
N MET A 176 -3.54 6.88 20.06
CA MET A 176 -2.94 8.19 19.79
C MET A 176 -3.86 9.35 20.16
N HIS A 177 -5.16 9.10 20.25
CA HIS A 177 -6.16 10.13 20.59
C HIS A 177 -6.42 10.25 22.08
N LYS A 178 -5.97 9.28 22.90
CA LYS A 178 -6.12 9.27 24.36
C LYS A 178 -4.93 9.90 25.10
N ALA A 179 -3.85 10.21 24.40
CA ALA A 179 -2.65 10.84 24.93
C ALA A 179 -2.67 12.35 24.70
#